data_2bf15e890bee7b89290b7b44ad8bd622
#
_entry.id   2bf15e890bee7b89290b7b44ad8bd622
#
_cell.length_a   1.000
_cell.length_b   1.000
_cell.length_c   1.000
_cell.angle_alpha   90.00
_cell.angle_beta   90.00
_cell.angle_gamma   90.00
#
_symmetry.space_group_name_H-M   'P 1'
#
loop_
_entity.id
_entity.type
_entity.pdbx_description
1 polymer ?
#
loop_
_entity_poly.entity_id
_entity_poly.type
_entity_poly.pdbx_seq_one_letter_code
_entity_poly.pdbx_strand_id
1 'polypeptide(L)'
;VTLTDINSMNSFQIDLQAEIIRKQFYSNMPSRFKSIFAVKQISDFIPWTKYFSINQCPHIFEIECDASQCIELDATYLKGGITCNPNSQIESLHKYWSGQLSNSPLLELLIPLPVTIGRSIRSEELIF
;
A
#
# COMPACT_ATOMS: atom_id res chain seq x y z
N VAL A 1 -22.64 6.70 -12.66
CA VAL A 1 -21.52 6.25 -11.83
C VAL A 1 -21.25 4.77 -12.09
N THR A 2 -20.05 4.46 -12.51
CA THR A 2 -19.64 3.09 -12.81
C THR A 2 -19.03 2.43 -11.55
N LEU A 3 -18.88 1.11 -11.59
CA LEU A 3 -18.18 0.38 -10.52
C LEU A 3 -16.72 0.84 -10.39
N THR A 4 -16.08 1.16 -11.52
CA THR A 4 -14.70 1.70 -11.52
C THR A 4 -14.63 3.04 -10.79
N ASP A 5 -15.62 3.91 -11.02
CA ASP A 5 -15.68 5.21 -10.33
C ASP A 5 -15.84 5.03 -8.82
N ILE A 6 -16.70 4.12 -8.40
CA ILE A 6 -16.92 3.82 -6.98
C ILE A 6 -15.63 3.31 -6.34
N ASN A 7 -14.92 2.39 -7.00
CA ASN A 7 -13.66 1.84 -6.48
C ASN A 7 -12.59 2.93 -6.35
N SER A 8 -12.49 3.83 -7.34
CA SER A 8 -11.54 4.94 -7.31
C SER A 8 -11.87 5.91 -6.18
N MET A 9 -13.15 6.20 -5.96
CA MET A 9 -13.61 7.07 -4.87
C MET A 9 -13.30 6.44 -3.52
N ASN A 10 -13.52 5.13 -3.36
CA ASN A 10 -13.21 4.43 -2.13
C ASN A 10 -11.72 4.44 -1.83
N SER A 11 -10.87 4.20 -2.82
CA SER A 11 -9.42 4.25 -2.65
C SER A 11 -8.95 5.64 -2.24
N PHE A 12 -9.48 6.68 -2.85
CA PHE A 12 -9.15 8.05 -2.50
C PHE A 12 -9.59 8.38 -1.07
N GLN A 13 -10.77 7.94 -0.67
CA GLN A 13 -11.29 8.16 0.67
C GLN A 13 -10.38 7.50 1.73
N ILE A 14 -9.92 6.28 1.46
CA ILE A 14 -9.00 5.58 2.35
C ILE A 14 -7.69 6.33 2.48
N ASP A 15 -7.09 6.73 1.37
CA ASP A 15 -5.80 7.43 1.37
C ASP A 15 -5.91 8.80 2.04
N LEU A 16 -7.00 9.52 1.81
CA LEU A 16 -7.22 10.82 2.44
C LEU A 16 -7.37 10.68 3.96
N GLN A 17 -8.15 9.71 4.41
CA GLN A 17 -8.34 9.48 5.84
C GLN A 17 -7.05 9.01 6.50
N ALA A 18 -6.28 8.17 5.83
CA ALA A 18 -4.97 7.74 6.30
C ALA A 18 -4.02 8.94 6.47
N GLU A 19 -4.04 9.89 5.53
CA GLU A 19 -3.21 11.11 5.61
C GLU A 19 -3.60 12.00 6.78
N ILE A 20 -4.89 12.16 7.02
CA ILE A 20 -5.39 12.97 8.13
C ILE A 20 -4.90 12.37 9.46
N ILE A 21 -5.03 11.07 9.63
CA ILE A 21 -4.58 10.38 10.85
C ILE A 21 -3.06 10.44 10.97
N ARG A 22 -2.33 10.27 9.87
CA ARG A 22 -0.88 10.38 9.89
C ARG A 22 -0.42 11.74 10.38
N LYS A 23 -0.97 12.81 9.84
CA LYS A 23 -0.58 14.17 10.23
C LYS A 23 -0.84 14.46 11.68
N GLN A 24 -1.93 13.91 12.22
CA GLN A 24 -2.32 14.15 13.62
C GLN A 24 -1.52 13.32 14.62
N PHE A 25 -1.27 12.05 14.31
CA PHE A 25 -0.77 11.10 15.31
C PHE A 25 0.53 10.40 14.92
N TYR A 26 0.93 10.46 13.65
CA TYR A 26 2.11 9.75 13.13
C TYR A 26 2.90 10.65 12.18
N SER A 27 3.16 11.87 12.58
CA SER A 27 3.75 12.89 11.72
C SER A 27 5.17 12.56 11.26
N ASN A 28 5.86 11.65 11.96
CA ASN A 28 7.19 11.16 11.58
C ASN A 28 7.13 10.06 10.48
N MET A 29 5.95 9.55 10.18
CA MET A 29 5.78 8.57 9.12
C MET A 29 5.68 9.24 7.75
N PRO A 30 6.14 8.57 6.66
CA PRO A 30 6.04 9.15 5.33
C PRO A 30 4.59 9.22 4.85
N SER A 31 4.27 10.23 4.06
CA SER A 31 2.95 10.38 3.46
C SER A 31 2.77 9.39 2.31
N ARG A 32 1.63 8.71 2.28
CA ARG A 32 1.26 7.83 1.16
C ARG A 32 1.17 8.60 -0.16
N PHE A 33 0.80 9.88 -0.13
CA PHE A 33 0.73 10.74 -1.32
C PHE A 33 2.10 11.14 -1.87
N LYS A 34 3.16 10.99 -1.08
CA LYS A 34 4.53 11.36 -1.46
C LYS A 34 5.45 10.15 -1.49
N SER A 35 4.88 8.96 -1.52
CA SER A 35 5.62 7.71 -1.50
C SER A 35 5.20 6.83 -2.67
N ILE A 36 6.07 5.90 -3.02
CA ILE A 36 5.70 4.77 -3.84
C ILE A 36 5.53 3.54 -2.96
N PHE A 37 4.86 2.54 -3.50
CA PHE A 37 4.58 1.30 -2.80
C PHE A 37 5.35 0.17 -3.46
N ALA A 38 5.98 -0.66 -2.63
CA ALA A 38 6.81 -1.76 -3.11
C ALA A 38 6.67 -2.95 -2.17
N VAL A 39 7.29 -4.05 -2.53
CA VAL A 39 7.45 -5.20 -1.66
C VAL A 39 8.94 -5.44 -1.44
N LYS A 40 9.28 -6.01 -0.29
CA LYS A 40 10.66 -6.20 0.11
C LYS A 40 11.32 -7.32 -0.69
N GLN A 41 10.57 -8.37 -1.01
CA GLN A 41 11.05 -9.53 -1.76
C GLN A 41 10.01 -9.91 -2.81
N ILE A 42 10.45 -10.56 -3.89
CA ILE A 42 9.55 -10.99 -4.97
C ILE A 42 8.45 -11.90 -4.41
N SER A 43 8.79 -12.78 -3.48
CA SER A 43 7.80 -13.67 -2.86
C SER A 43 6.69 -12.93 -2.11
N ASP A 44 6.95 -11.75 -1.62
CA ASP A 44 5.93 -10.92 -0.95
C ASP A 44 4.88 -10.40 -1.92
N PHE A 45 5.11 -10.55 -3.21
CA PHE A 45 4.15 -10.18 -4.25
C PHE A 45 2.98 -11.17 -4.35
N ILE A 46 3.15 -12.41 -3.90
CA ILE A 46 2.14 -13.46 -4.03
C ILE A 46 0.79 -13.05 -3.45
N PRO A 47 0.70 -12.54 -2.21
CA PRO A 47 -0.58 -12.11 -1.65
C PRO A 47 -1.24 -10.97 -2.41
N TRP A 48 -0.45 -10.19 -3.15
CA TRP A 48 -0.95 -9.04 -3.93
C TRP A 48 -1.55 -9.46 -5.26
N THR A 49 -1.24 -10.65 -5.78
CA THR A 49 -1.65 -11.08 -7.12
C THR A 49 -3.17 -11.12 -7.27
N LYS A 50 -3.90 -11.40 -6.21
CA LYS A 50 -5.38 -11.43 -6.24
C LYS A 50 -6.01 -10.06 -6.46
N TYR A 51 -5.24 -8.99 -6.28
CA TYR A 51 -5.71 -7.61 -6.47
C TYR A 51 -5.46 -7.08 -7.88
N PHE A 52 -4.74 -7.83 -8.69
CA PHE A 52 -4.48 -7.47 -10.08
C PHE A 52 -5.36 -8.29 -11.00
N SER A 53 -6.03 -7.63 -11.95
CA SER A 53 -6.82 -8.35 -12.96
C SER A 53 -5.91 -8.99 -14.00
N ILE A 54 -6.41 -10.04 -14.68
CA ILE A 54 -5.69 -10.73 -15.75
C ILE A 54 -5.27 -9.77 -16.86
N ASN A 55 -6.06 -8.72 -17.10
CA ASN A 55 -5.81 -7.72 -18.13
C ASN A 55 -4.88 -6.59 -17.67
N GLN A 56 -4.55 -6.54 -16.39
CA GLN A 56 -3.63 -5.57 -15.81
C GLN A 56 -2.35 -6.28 -15.43
N CYS A 57 -1.57 -6.67 -16.42
CA CYS A 57 -0.25 -7.23 -16.17
C CYS A 57 0.62 -6.12 -15.58
N PRO A 58 0.94 -6.12 -14.28
CA PRO A 58 1.71 -5.04 -13.70
C PRO A 58 3.13 -5.08 -14.25
N HIS A 59 3.63 -3.90 -14.60
CA HIS A 59 5.06 -3.75 -14.85
C HIS A 59 5.77 -3.68 -13.50
N ILE A 60 6.71 -4.59 -13.27
CA ILE A 60 7.43 -4.69 -12.01
C ILE A 60 8.87 -4.27 -12.25
N PHE A 61 9.36 -3.38 -11.40
CA PHE A 61 10.71 -2.85 -11.46
C PHE A 61 11.41 -3.04 -10.13
N GLU A 62 12.72 -3.26 -10.18
CA GLU A 62 13.55 -3.13 -9.00
C GLU A 62 13.67 -1.66 -8.62
N ILE A 63 13.73 -1.38 -7.34
CA ILE A 63 13.88 -0.03 -6.81
C ILE A 63 15.06 -0.01 -5.86
N GLU A 64 15.91 0.99 -6.02
CA GLU A 64 16.98 1.28 -5.07
C GLU A 64 16.58 2.47 -4.22
N CYS A 65 16.66 2.31 -2.90
CA CYS A 65 16.36 3.36 -1.95
C CYS A 65 17.19 3.16 -0.67
N ASP A 66 17.23 4.20 0.14
CA ASP A 66 17.83 4.12 1.47
C ASP A 66 16.88 3.33 2.39
N ALA A 67 17.34 2.15 2.82
CA ALA A 67 16.55 1.29 3.68
C ALA A 67 16.11 1.96 4.98
N SER A 68 16.87 2.93 5.48
CA SER A 68 16.52 3.67 6.70
C SER A 68 15.29 4.55 6.53
N GLN A 69 14.91 4.87 5.29
CA GLN A 69 13.74 5.70 4.98
C GLN A 69 12.52 4.88 4.60
N CYS A 70 12.66 3.57 4.44
CA CYS A 70 11.58 2.68 4.03
C CYS A 70 10.86 2.14 5.26
N ILE A 71 9.54 2.07 5.18
CA ILE A 71 8.70 1.55 6.26
C ILE A 71 7.80 0.46 5.71
N GLU A 72 7.81 -0.70 6.37
CA GLU A 72 6.97 -1.84 6.01
C GLU A 72 5.71 -1.84 6.88
N LEU A 73 4.54 -1.81 6.26
CA LEU A 73 3.26 -1.76 6.94
C LEU A 73 2.31 -2.81 6.35
N ASP A 74 1.27 -3.13 7.12
CA ASP A 74 0.27 -4.13 6.74
C ASP A 74 -0.93 -3.45 6.07
N ALA A 75 -1.03 -3.59 4.76
CA ALA A 75 -2.08 -2.97 3.98
C ALA A 75 -3.47 -3.58 4.21
N THR A 76 -3.59 -4.70 4.95
CA THR A 76 -4.91 -5.24 5.29
C THR A 76 -5.72 -4.27 6.13
N TYR A 77 -5.06 -3.35 6.83
CA TYR A 77 -5.73 -2.33 7.66
C TYR A 77 -6.19 -1.11 6.87
N LEU A 78 -5.91 -1.04 5.58
CA LEU A 78 -6.38 0.05 4.72
C LEU A 78 -7.83 -0.20 4.33
N LYS A 79 -8.73 0.05 5.25
CA LYS A 79 -10.18 -0.14 5.10
C LYS A 79 -10.86 1.20 4.94
N GLY A 80 -11.96 1.21 4.20
CA GLY A 80 -12.76 2.41 4.05
C GLY A 80 -13.77 2.27 2.93
N GLY A 81 -14.27 3.41 2.49
CA GLY A 81 -15.29 3.49 1.47
C GLY A 81 -16.66 3.76 2.05
N ILE A 82 -17.64 3.86 1.17
CA ILE A 82 -18.98 4.31 1.51
C ILE A 82 -19.75 3.35 2.43
N THR A 83 -19.34 2.08 2.48
CA THR A 83 -20.02 1.05 3.30
C THR A 83 -19.27 0.76 4.60
N CYS A 84 -18.13 1.37 4.82
CA CYS A 84 -17.33 1.13 6.01
C CYS A 84 -17.79 2.00 7.17
N ASN A 85 -17.90 1.42 8.37
CA ASN A 85 -18.19 2.19 9.58
C ASN A 85 -17.01 3.14 9.87
N PRO A 86 -17.25 4.45 10.06
CA PRO A 86 -16.15 5.40 10.28
C PRO A 86 -15.27 5.10 11.49
N ASN A 87 -15.86 4.62 12.59
CA ASN A 87 -15.08 4.27 13.78
C ASN A 87 -14.19 3.06 13.53
N SER A 88 -14.68 2.07 12.79
CA SER A 88 -13.89 0.90 12.39
C SER A 88 -12.74 1.30 11.48
N GLN A 89 -12.98 2.25 10.57
CA GLN A 89 -11.93 2.75 9.69
C GLN A 89 -10.83 3.45 10.48
N ILE A 90 -11.19 4.34 11.38
CA ILE A 90 -10.22 5.09 12.20
C ILE A 90 -9.37 4.12 13.01
N GLU A 91 -9.99 3.16 13.67
CA GLU A 91 -9.30 2.15 14.46
C GLU A 91 -8.33 1.32 13.60
N SER A 92 -8.77 0.90 12.42
CA SER A 92 -7.96 0.14 11.49
C SER A 92 -6.77 0.94 10.98
N LEU A 93 -6.96 2.21 10.66
CA LEU A 93 -5.87 3.07 10.18
C LEU A 93 -4.84 3.38 11.28
N HIS A 94 -5.26 3.44 12.54
CA HIS A 94 -4.30 3.51 13.64
C HIS A 94 -3.44 2.24 13.72
N LYS A 95 -4.02 1.07 13.51
CA LYS A 95 -3.26 -0.18 13.44
C LYS A 95 -2.27 -0.16 12.29
N TYR A 96 -2.68 0.35 11.14
CA TYR A 96 -1.81 0.49 9.98
C TYR A 96 -0.57 1.33 10.32
N TRP A 97 -0.76 2.56 10.79
CA TRP A 97 0.34 3.47 11.06
C TRP A 97 1.21 3.05 12.24
N SER A 98 0.67 2.32 13.19
CA SER A 98 1.44 1.81 14.33
C SER A 98 2.34 0.63 13.97
N GLY A 99 2.20 0.07 12.77
CA GLY A 99 2.99 -1.07 12.34
C GLY A 99 2.48 -2.42 12.83
N GLN A 100 1.25 -2.47 13.35
CA GLN A 100 0.64 -3.72 13.79
C GLN A 100 0.43 -4.65 12.60
N LEU A 101 0.68 -5.95 12.80
CA LEU A 101 0.47 -6.97 11.77
C LEU A 101 -0.80 -7.77 12.06
N SER A 102 -1.57 -8.05 11.01
CA SER A 102 -2.71 -8.96 11.08
C SER A 102 -2.26 -10.41 11.02
N ASN A 103 -3.21 -11.34 11.16
CA ASN A 103 -2.92 -12.78 11.08
C ASN A 103 -2.43 -13.21 9.69
N SER A 104 -2.87 -12.51 8.65
CA SER A 104 -2.44 -12.76 7.27
C SER A 104 -2.05 -11.42 6.65
N PRO A 105 -0.87 -10.90 6.99
CA PRO A 105 -0.49 -9.55 6.58
C PRO A 105 -0.29 -9.43 5.07
N LEU A 106 -0.75 -8.31 4.53
CA LEU A 106 -0.49 -7.89 3.17
C LEU A 106 0.55 -6.78 3.24
N LEU A 107 1.82 -7.16 3.19
CA LEU A 107 2.92 -6.25 3.46
C LEU A 107 3.19 -5.33 2.29
N GLU A 108 3.39 -4.05 2.58
CA GLU A 108 3.84 -3.07 1.61
C GLU A 108 4.94 -2.21 2.21
N LEU A 109 5.90 -1.83 1.37
CA LEU A 109 6.89 -0.83 1.74
C LEU A 109 6.40 0.53 1.28
N LEU A 110 6.41 1.50 2.18
CA LEU A 110 6.27 2.91 1.84
C LEU A 110 7.65 3.48 1.64
N ILE A 111 7.92 3.99 0.44
CA ILE A 111 9.22 4.52 0.07
C ILE A 111 9.03 5.98 -0.34
N PRO A 112 9.53 6.94 0.48
CA PRO A 112 9.43 8.35 0.13
C PRO A 112 10.15 8.67 -1.17
N LEU A 113 9.55 9.51 -2.00
CA LEU A 113 10.18 10.01 -3.21
C LEU A 113 11.28 11.01 -2.88
N PRO A 114 12.35 11.11 -3.69
CA PRO A 114 12.59 10.40 -4.94
C PRO A 114 13.18 9.01 -4.75
N VAL A 115 13.03 8.15 -5.75
CA VAL A 115 13.60 6.80 -5.78
C VAL A 115 14.30 6.56 -7.10
N THR A 116 15.23 5.60 -7.11
CA THR A 116 15.89 5.16 -8.34
C THR A 116 15.22 3.88 -8.82
N ILE A 117 14.77 3.90 -10.08
CA ILE A 117 14.17 2.73 -10.71
C ILE A 117 15.28 1.91 -11.37
N GLY A 118 15.35 0.63 -11.00
CA GLY A 118 16.29 -0.32 -11.58
C GLY A 118 15.71 -1.06 -12.77
N ARG A 119 16.14 -2.31 -12.94
CA ARG A 119 15.71 -3.10 -14.10
C ARG A 119 14.25 -3.55 -13.97
N SER A 120 13.62 -3.77 -15.14
CA SER A 120 12.31 -4.41 -15.20
C SER A 120 12.43 -5.89 -14.85
N ILE A 121 11.48 -6.39 -14.06
CA ILE A 121 11.43 -7.81 -13.69
C ILE A 121 10.55 -8.54 -14.69
N ARG A 122 11.08 -9.62 -15.26
CA ARG A 122 10.38 -10.41 -16.26
C ARG A 122 9.36 -11.34 -15.57
N SER A 123 8.30 -11.67 -16.30
CA SER A 123 7.26 -12.56 -15.81
C SER A 123 7.79 -13.95 -15.40
N GLU A 124 8.86 -14.43 -16.05
CA GLU A 124 9.47 -15.71 -15.69
C GLU A 124 10.07 -15.71 -14.29
N GLU A 125 10.53 -14.54 -13.82
CA GLU A 125 11.11 -14.38 -12.49
C GLU A 125 10.04 -14.37 -11.40
N LEU A 126 8.77 -14.27 -11.77
CA LEU A 126 7.64 -14.23 -10.86
C LEU A 126 7.00 -15.61 -10.64
N ILE A 127 7.59 -16.66 -11.16
CA ILE A 127 7.13 -18.03 -10.96
C ILE A 127 7.56 -18.46 -9.55
N PHE A 128 6.57 -18.76 -8.75
CA PHE A 128 6.76 -19.15 -7.34
C PHE A 128 6.45 -20.61 -7.12
#